data_1dce23f21f51010b49ab08d35aedde85
#
_entry.id   1dce23f21f51010b49ab08d35aedde85
#
_cell.length_a   1.000
_cell.length_b   1.000
_cell.length_c   1.000
_cell.angle_alpha   90.00
_cell.angle_beta   90.00
_cell.angle_gamma   90.00
#
_symmetry.space_group_name_H-M   'P 1'
#
loop_
_entity.id
_entity.type
_entity.pdbx_description
1 polymer ?
#
loop_
_entity_poly.entity_id
_entity_poly.type
_entity_poly.pdbx_seq_one_letter_code
_entity_poly.pdbx_strand_id
1 'polypeptide(L)'
;MSLALGTATSGCSLSYKLDSFMGKDSEKPQPTTQSVPGPHASSPGTDSVMPPEGDLAYAKQAAALVMTRTDQGASVPWSNPGTGARGTVTPLAAAYTQDGVQCRDFLASYIRDGSESWLQGDACRIHQGKWTVRALRPLRRS
;
A
#
# COMPACT_ATOMS: atom_id res chain seq x y z
N MET A 1 53.22 16.50 19.22
CA MET A 1 52.08 17.43 19.21
C MET A 1 50.79 16.62 19.07
N SER A 2 50.14 16.42 20.21
CA SER A 2 48.91 15.63 20.33
C SER A 2 47.70 16.54 20.13
N LEU A 3 46.75 16.13 19.32
CA LEU A 3 45.39 16.68 19.36
C LEU A 3 44.38 15.55 19.45
N ALA A 4 43.74 15.48 20.60
CA ALA A 4 42.61 14.63 20.87
C ALA A 4 41.33 15.24 20.30
N LEU A 5 40.55 14.47 19.54
CA LEU A 5 39.21 14.85 19.10
C LEU A 5 38.18 14.05 19.88
N GLY A 6 37.45 14.76 20.73
CA GLY A 6 36.36 14.19 21.49
C GLY A 6 35.09 13.98 20.65
N THR A 7 34.52 12.78 20.72
CA THR A 7 33.22 12.43 20.14
C THR A 7 32.12 12.74 21.16
N ALA A 8 31.27 13.69 20.83
CA ALA A 8 30.02 13.97 21.59
C ALA A 8 28.91 13.01 21.11
N THR A 9 28.55 12.07 21.96
CA THR A 9 27.37 11.23 21.79
C THR A 9 26.16 11.92 22.36
N SER A 10 25.28 12.39 21.49
CA SER A 10 23.96 12.93 21.89
C SER A 10 23.02 11.77 22.18
N GLY A 11 22.88 11.42 23.45
CA GLY A 11 21.89 10.48 23.92
C GLY A 11 20.50 11.13 23.98
N CYS A 12 19.58 10.66 23.18
CA CYS A 12 18.15 10.96 23.37
C CYS A 12 17.63 10.17 24.55
N SER A 13 17.52 10.83 25.70
CA SER A 13 16.87 10.28 26.89
C SER A 13 15.36 10.38 26.72
N LEU A 14 14.70 9.29 26.40
CA LEU A 14 13.27 9.14 26.55
C LEU A 14 12.96 8.94 28.05
N SER A 15 12.71 10.04 28.74
CA SER A 15 12.25 9.98 30.12
C SER A 15 10.76 9.61 30.15
N TYR A 16 10.47 8.33 30.28
CA TYR A 16 9.13 7.89 30.69
C TYR A 16 8.98 8.20 32.18
N LYS A 17 8.15 9.18 32.50
CA LYS A 17 7.70 9.37 33.86
C LYS A 17 6.76 8.22 34.23
N LEU A 18 7.30 7.20 34.86
CA LEU A 18 6.56 6.14 35.55
C LEU A 18 6.26 6.57 37.00
N ASP A 19 5.62 7.70 37.17
CA ASP A 19 5.36 8.22 38.52
C ASP A 19 3.87 8.35 38.81
N SER A 20 3.13 7.29 38.61
CA SER A 20 1.72 7.26 38.98
C SER A 20 1.21 5.86 39.30
N PHE A 21 2.03 5.02 39.93
CA PHE A 21 1.54 3.71 40.38
C PHE A 21 1.63 3.43 41.87
N MET A 22 1.74 4.47 42.72
CA MET A 22 1.57 4.31 44.16
C MET A 22 0.92 5.55 44.75
N GLY A 23 -0.40 5.62 44.66
CA GLY A 23 -1.27 6.55 45.36
C GLY A 23 -2.51 5.82 45.84
N LYS A 24 -2.41 5.22 47.00
CA LYS A 24 -3.51 4.75 47.80
C LYS A 24 -4.35 5.96 48.18
N ASP A 25 -5.59 6.03 47.71
CA ASP A 25 -6.72 6.49 48.52
C ASP A 25 -8.04 6.25 47.78
N SER A 26 -8.95 5.72 48.57
CA SER A 26 -10.31 5.35 48.23
C SER A 26 -11.11 6.65 47.95
N GLU A 27 -11.47 6.81 46.68
CA GLU A 27 -12.67 7.56 46.36
C GLU A 27 -13.26 7.01 45.09
N LYS A 28 -14.48 6.57 45.23
CA LYS A 28 -15.30 5.90 44.22
C LYS A 28 -15.61 6.89 43.09
N PRO A 29 -15.00 6.78 41.91
CA PRO A 29 -15.48 7.56 40.79
C PRO A 29 -16.62 6.82 40.12
N GLN A 30 -17.74 7.47 40.15
CA GLN A 30 -18.86 7.22 39.27
C GLN A 30 -18.37 7.06 37.83
N PRO A 31 -18.79 6.05 37.08
CA PRO A 31 -18.45 5.96 35.68
C PRO A 31 -19.19 7.04 34.91
N THR A 32 -18.56 8.17 34.72
CA THR A 32 -18.94 9.03 33.59
C THR A 32 -18.56 8.29 32.33
N THR A 33 -19.53 7.70 31.70
CA THR A 33 -19.45 7.28 30.32
C THR A 33 -19.27 8.50 29.45
N GLN A 34 -18.06 9.04 29.38
CA GLN A 34 -17.68 9.83 28.24
C GLN A 34 -17.53 8.85 27.10
N SER A 35 -18.54 8.83 26.26
CA SER A 35 -18.42 8.24 24.93
C SER A 35 -17.26 8.96 24.25
N VAL A 36 -16.10 8.33 24.28
CA VAL A 36 -15.04 8.62 23.33
C VAL A 36 -15.68 8.41 21.97
N PRO A 37 -15.71 9.41 21.07
CA PRO A 37 -16.06 9.12 19.70
C PRO A 37 -15.09 8.03 19.27
N GLY A 38 -15.59 6.82 19.12
CA GLY A 38 -14.80 5.72 18.58
C GLY A 38 -14.20 6.17 17.24
N PRO A 39 -13.02 5.66 16.89
CA PRO A 39 -12.49 5.89 15.56
C PRO A 39 -13.63 5.59 14.61
N HIS A 40 -13.93 6.55 13.77
CA HIS A 40 -15.03 6.49 12.83
C HIS A 40 -15.13 5.08 12.29
N ALA A 41 -16.27 4.46 12.53
CA ALA A 41 -16.59 3.19 11.93
C ALA A 41 -16.25 3.36 10.45
N SER A 42 -15.23 2.65 10.00
CA SER A 42 -14.94 2.52 8.60
C SER A 42 -16.27 2.20 7.95
N SER A 43 -16.73 3.04 7.06
CA SER A 43 -17.96 2.83 6.32
C SER A 43 -18.01 1.37 5.93
N PRO A 44 -19.14 0.68 6.12
CA PRO A 44 -19.27 -0.74 5.82
C PRO A 44 -18.76 -0.93 4.40
N GLY A 45 -17.84 -1.82 4.23
CA GLY A 45 -16.98 -2.02 3.10
C GLY A 45 -17.57 -1.49 1.81
N THR A 46 -16.88 -0.55 1.24
CA THR A 46 -17.02 -0.31 -0.18
C THR A 46 -16.79 -1.68 -0.79
N ASP A 47 -17.88 -2.35 -1.18
CA ASP A 47 -17.78 -3.55 -2.00
C ASP A 47 -16.74 -3.22 -3.03
N SER A 48 -15.73 -4.07 -3.13
CA SER A 48 -14.56 -3.82 -3.96
C SER A 48 -15.01 -3.75 -5.41
N VAL A 49 -15.59 -2.61 -5.76
CA VAL A 49 -16.13 -2.35 -7.08
C VAL A 49 -14.94 -2.18 -8.01
N MET A 50 -15.01 -2.88 -9.12
CA MET A 50 -14.01 -2.76 -10.15
C MET A 50 -13.99 -1.33 -10.70
N PRO A 51 -12.83 -0.67 -10.80
CA PRO A 51 -12.75 0.65 -11.42
C PRO A 51 -13.26 0.66 -12.86
N PRO A 52 -13.68 1.83 -13.38
CA PRO A 52 -14.12 1.95 -14.77
C PRO A 52 -13.03 1.50 -15.76
N GLU A 53 -13.43 0.87 -16.85
CA GLU A 53 -12.50 0.32 -17.85
C GLU A 53 -11.57 1.40 -18.44
N GLY A 54 -12.06 2.64 -18.56
CA GLY A 54 -11.22 3.77 -18.99
C GLY A 54 -10.02 4.04 -18.09
N ASP A 55 -10.20 3.90 -16.77
CA ASP A 55 -9.09 4.03 -15.81
C ASP A 55 -8.20 2.78 -15.82
N LEU A 56 -8.83 1.60 -15.91
CA LEU A 56 -8.12 0.33 -15.96
C LEU A 56 -7.20 0.22 -17.18
N ALA A 57 -7.53 0.84 -18.30
CA ALA A 57 -6.69 0.85 -19.49
C ALA A 57 -5.31 1.45 -19.20
N TYR A 58 -5.24 2.55 -18.45
CA TYR A 58 -3.98 3.16 -18.04
C TYR A 58 -3.20 2.26 -17.06
N ALA A 59 -3.88 1.65 -16.10
CA ALA A 59 -3.25 0.72 -15.17
C ALA A 59 -2.70 -0.53 -15.89
N LYS A 60 -3.43 -1.07 -16.86
CA LYS A 60 -2.98 -2.20 -17.69
C LYS A 60 -1.75 -1.86 -18.55
N GLN A 61 -1.69 -0.65 -19.10
CA GLN A 61 -0.50 -0.17 -19.83
C GLN A 61 0.71 -0.09 -18.91
N ALA A 62 0.55 0.48 -17.71
CA ALA A 62 1.62 0.54 -16.72
C ALA A 62 2.05 -0.87 -16.26
N ALA A 63 1.12 -1.80 -16.14
CA ALA A 63 1.42 -3.19 -15.82
C ALA A 63 2.27 -3.85 -16.93
N ALA A 64 1.88 -3.72 -18.18
CA ALA A 64 2.65 -4.25 -19.30
C ALA A 64 4.07 -3.65 -19.32
N LEU A 65 4.22 -2.36 -19.03
CA LEU A 65 5.51 -1.68 -19.02
C LEU A 65 6.40 -2.15 -17.87
N VAL A 66 5.87 -2.26 -16.64
CA VAL A 66 6.67 -2.68 -15.49
C VAL A 66 7.14 -4.14 -15.59
N MET A 67 6.39 -4.99 -16.30
CA MET A 67 6.78 -6.39 -16.52
C MET A 67 8.03 -6.53 -17.39
N THR A 68 8.34 -5.54 -18.22
CA THR A 68 9.57 -5.55 -19.04
C THR A 68 10.81 -5.20 -18.23
N ARG A 69 10.64 -4.64 -17.03
CA ARG A 69 11.75 -4.27 -16.16
C ARG A 69 12.22 -5.47 -15.35
N THR A 70 13.53 -5.61 -15.25
CA THR A 70 14.19 -6.70 -14.52
C THR A 70 14.60 -6.29 -13.11
N ASP A 71 14.59 -4.98 -12.81
CA ASP A 71 15.00 -4.45 -11.52
C ASP A 71 14.01 -4.86 -10.43
N GLN A 72 14.54 -5.34 -9.33
CA GLN A 72 13.73 -5.64 -8.15
C GLN A 72 13.21 -4.33 -7.55
N GLY A 73 11.91 -4.29 -7.30
CA GLY A 73 11.26 -3.09 -6.75
C GLY A 73 10.86 -2.04 -7.79
N ALA A 74 11.00 -2.33 -9.08
CA ALA A 74 10.49 -1.46 -10.13
C ALA A 74 9.00 -1.20 -9.95
N SER A 75 8.60 0.05 -10.03
CA SER A 75 7.19 0.47 -10.01
C SER A 75 6.95 1.45 -11.14
N VAL A 76 5.78 1.41 -11.74
CA VAL A 76 5.38 2.35 -12.79
C VAL A 76 4.12 3.10 -12.35
N PRO A 77 4.20 4.43 -12.23
CA PRO A 77 3.01 5.23 -11.97
C PRO A 77 2.14 5.31 -13.22
N TRP A 78 0.85 5.48 -13.01
CA TRP A 78 -0.13 5.72 -14.06
C TRP A 78 -1.13 6.80 -13.65
N SER A 79 -1.73 7.46 -14.63
CA SER A 79 -2.81 8.41 -14.39
C SER A 79 -3.71 8.51 -15.62
N ASN A 80 -5.00 8.74 -15.35
CA ASN A 80 -5.99 9.07 -16.39
C ASN A 80 -6.37 10.55 -16.23
N PRO A 81 -5.92 11.43 -17.14
CA PRO A 81 -6.23 12.85 -17.06
C PRO A 81 -7.72 13.17 -17.24
N GLY A 82 -8.48 12.27 -17.87
CA GLY A 82 -9.93 12.45 -18.08
C GLY A 82 -10.76 12.31 -16.82
N THR A 83 -10.30 11.51 -15.84
CA THR A 83 -11.03 11.23 -14.60
C THR A 83 -10.29 11.70 -13.34
N GLY A 84 -9.00 11.99 -13.46
CA GLY A 84 -8.12 12.26 -12.32
C GLY A 84 -7.72 11.00 -11.54
N ALA A 85 -8.12 9.82 -11.98
CA ALA A 85 -7.68 8.57 -11.39
C ALA A 85 -6.17 8.37 -11.61
N ARG A 86 -5.50 7.82 -10.61
CA ARG A 86 -4.06 7.59 -10.64
C ARG A 86 -3.67 6.44 -9.74
N GLY A 87 -2.46 5.97 -9.89
CA GLY A 87 -1.91 4.93 -9.03
C GLY A 87 -0.52 4.50 -9.45
N THR A 88 -0.11 3.36 -8.94
CA THR A 88 1.20 2.76 -9.22
C THR A 88 1.02 1.26 -9.40
N VAL A 89 1.74 0.68 -10.34
CA VAL A 89 1.80 -0.77 -10.53
C VAL A 89 3.17 -1.29 -10.09
N THR A 90 3.16 -2.32 -9.27
CA THR A 90 4.36 -2.97 -8.72
C THR A 90 4.26 -4.48 -8.90
N PRO A 91 5.27 -5.14 -9.48
CA PRO A 91 5.33 -6.60 -9.52
C PRO A 91 5.47 -7.19 -8.13
N LEU A 92 4.77 -8.30 -7.85
CA LEU A 92 4.76 -8.92 -6.52
C LEU A 92 5.89 -9.92 -6.31
N ALA A 93 6.24 -10.67 -7.34
CA ALA A 93 7.19 -11.78 -7.24
C ALA A 93 7.95 -11.97 -8.54
N ALA A 94 8.83 -12.97 -8.54
CA ALA A 94 9.48 -13.42 -9.77
C ALA A 94 8.47 -13.97 -10.77
N ALA A 95 8.82 -13.91 -12.04
CA ALA A 95 8.03 -14.53 -13.08
C ALA A 95 7.97 -16.07 -12.89
N TYR A 96 6.84 -16.65 -13.24
CA TYR A 96 6.58 -18.07 -13.19
C TYR A 96 6.07 -18.56 -14.56
N THR A 97 6.11 -19.86 -14.78
CA THR A 97 5.58 -20.44 -16.02
C THR A 97 4.23 -21.09 -15.76
N GLN A 98 3.23 -20.72 -16.53
CA GLN A 98 1.90 -21.31 -16.53
C GLN A 98 1.50 -21.69 -17.96
N ASP A 99 1.13 -22.94 -18.18
CA ASP A 99 0.75 -23.46 -19.51
C ASP A 99 1.80 -23.16 -20.63
N GLY A 100 3.08 -23.23 -20.28
CA GLY A 100 4.18 -22.92 -21.19
C GLY A 100 4.41 -21.43 -21.45
N VAL A 101 3.68 -20.56 -20.77
CA VAL A 101 3.76 -19.10 -20.91
C VAL A 101 4.34 -18.48 -19.63
N GLN A 102 5.26 -17.55 -19.80
CA GLN A 102 5.82 -16.80 -18.66
C GLN A 102 4.82 -15.76 -18.16
N CYS A 103 4.48 -15.84 -16.89
CA CYS A 103 3.55 -14.93 -16.21
C CYS A 103 4.20 -14.26 -14.99
N ARG A 104 3.64 -13.16 -14.56
CA ARG A 104 4.04 -12.45 -13.34
C ARG A 104 2.86 -11.73 -12.71
N ASP A 105 2.73 -11.87 -11.40
CA ASP A 105 1.70 -11.19 -10.63
C ASP A 105 2.11 -9.75 -10.31
N PHE A 106 1.12 -8.89 -10.15
CA PHE A 106 1.33 -7.50 -9.78
C PHE A 106 0.23 -6.96 -8.87
N LEU A 107 0.57 -5.90 -8.19
CA LEU A 107 -0.34 -5.08 -7.40
C LEU A 107 -0.46 -3.71 -8.05
N ALA A 108 -1.67 -3.18 -8.14
CA ALA A 108 -1.92 -1.84 -8.61
C ALA A 108 -2.71 -1.05 -7.56
N SER A 109 -2.25 0.14 -7.21
CA SER A 109 -3.07 1.07 -6.46
C SER A 109 -3.98 1.84 -7.40
N TYR A 110 -5.15 2.19 -6.91
CA TYR A 110 -6.15 3.01 -7.59
C TYR A 110 -6.62 4.11 -6.64
N ILE A 111 -6.39 5.34 -7.00
CA ILE A 111 -6.74 6.51 -6.21
C ILE A 111 -7.63 7.41 -7.07
N ARG A 112 -8.81 7.71 -6.58
CA ARG A 112 -9.73 8.65 -7.20
C ARG A 112 -10.57 9.34 -6.12
N ASP A 113 -10.77 10.66 -6.25
CA ASP A 113 -11.60 11.46 -5.33
C ASP A 113 -11.23 11.26 -3.86
N GLY A 114 -9.92 11.13 -3.55
CA GLY A 114 -9.42 10.91 -2.20
C GLY A 114 -9.59 9.49 -1.65
N SER A 115 -10.22 8.60 -2.39
CA SER A 115 -10.37 7.18 -2.04
C SER A 115 -9.27 6.35 -2.66
N GLU A 116 -8.70 5.44 -1.89
CA GLU A 116 -7.68 4.49 -2.34
C GLU A 116 -8.20 3.07 -2.26
N SER A 117 -8.00 2.32 -3.33
CA SER A 117 -8.25 0.88 -3.40
C SER A 117 -7.08 0.16 -4.07
N TRP A 118 -7.06 -1.14 -3.94
CA TRP A 118 -5.99 -1.97 -4.46
C TRP A 118 -6.55 -3.03 -5.39
N LEU A 119 -5.82 -3.27 -6.46
CA LEU A 119 -6.12 -4.29 -7.45
C LEU A 119 -4.95 -5.27 -7.51
N GLN A 120 -5.26 -6.53 -7.64
CA GLN A 120 -4.28 -7.59 -7.92
C GLN A 120 -4.55 -8.17 -9.29
N GLY A 121 -3.50 -8.39 -10.05
CA GLY A 121 -3.61 -8.97 -11.38
C GLY A 121 -2.42 -9.83 -11.74
N ASP A 122 -2.54 -10.47 -12.87
CA ASP A 122 -1.46 -11.20 -13.53
C ASP A 122 -1.32 -10.76 -14.98
N ALA A 123 -0.09 -10.76 -15.46
CA ALA A 123 0.26 -10.51 -16.84
C ALA A 123 1.14 -11.63 -17.35
N CYS A 124 0.93 -12.02 -18.60
CA CYS A 124 1.70 -13.06 -19.23
C CYS A 124 2.29 -12.61 -20.56
N ARG A 125 3.44 -13.19 -20.93
CA ARG A 125 4.09 -12.96 -22.22
C ARG A 125 3.43 -13.82 -23.28
N ILE A 126 2.50 -13.22 -24.00
CA ILE A 126 1.84 -13.83 -25.14
C ILE A 126 2.27 -13.13 -26.43
N HIS A 127 2.04 -13.74 -27.58
CA HIS A 127 2.27 -13.15 -28.90
C HIS A 127 3.56 -12.31 -29.03
N GLN A 128 4.66 -12.92 -29.48
CA GLN A 128 5.94 -12.24 -29.75
C GLN A 128 6.60 -11.58 -28.51
N GLY A 129 6.32 -12.11 -27.31
CA GLY A 129 6.96 -11.66 -26.09
C GLY A 129 6.37 -10.38 -25.47
N LYS A 130 5.22 -9.93 -25.93
CA LYS A 130 4.49 -8.82 -25.29
C LYS A 130 3.81 -9.27 -23.99
N TRP A 131 3.97 -8.47 -22.95
CA TRP A 131 3.25 -8.66 -21.71
C TRP A 131 1.80 -8.15 -21.85
N THR A 132 0.86 -8.98 -21.51
CA THR A 132 -0.57 -8.65 -21.55
C THR A 132 -1.21 -9.03 -20.23
N VAL A 133 -1.99 -8.11 -19.65
CA VAL A 133 -2.77 -8.38 -18.45
C VAL A 133 -3.87 -9.38 -18.77
N ARG A 134 -3.89 -10.50 -18.07
CA ARG A 134 -4.90 -11.56 -18.23
C ARG A 134 -6.05 -11.39 -17.26
N ALA A 135 -5.74 -11.08 -16.03
CA ALA A 135 -6.73 -10.87 -14.99
C ALA A 135 -6.39 -9.63 -14.16
N LEU A 136 -7.42 -8.95 -13.68
CA LEU A 136 -7.32 -7.84 -12.76
C LEU A 136 -8.59 -7.86 -11.89
N ARG A 137 -8.40 -7.86 -10.57
CA ARG A 137 -9.49 -7.96 -9.62
C ARG A 137 -9.22 -7.10 -8.38
N PRO A 138 -10.25 -6.60 -7.71
CA PRO A 138 -10.06 -5.90 -6.46
C PRO A 138 -9.41 -6.78 -5.41
N LEU A 139 -8.41 -6.22 -4.71
CA LEU A 139 -7.81 -6.89 -3.56
C LEU A 139 -8.70 -6.66 -2.35
N ARG A 140 -9.31 -7.73 -1.84
CA ARG A 140 -10.09 -7.67 -0.61
C ARG A 140 -9.14 -7.66 0.57
N ARG A 141 -9.29 -6.68 1.44
CA ARG A 141 -8.67 -6.73 2.76
C ARG A 141 -9.54 -7.62 3.64
N SER A 142 -8.94 -8.68 4.14
CA SER A 142 -9.55 -9.54 5.15
C SER A 142 -9.51 -8.85 6.51
#